data_7523f6ff9ad8a10d7f8f8ebe9c8151b9
#
_entry.id   7523f6ff9ad8a10d7f8f8ebe9c8151b9
#
_cell.length_a   1.000
_cell.length_b   1.000
_cell.length_c   1.000
_cell.angle_alpha   90.00
_cell.angle_beta   90.00
_cell.angle_gamma   90.00
#
_symmetry.space_group_name_H-M   'P 1'
#
loop_
_entity.id
_entity.type
_entity.pdbx_description
1 polymer ?
#
loop_
_entity_poly.entity_id
_entity_poly.type
_entity_poly.pdbx_seq_one_letter_code
_entity_poly.pdbx_strand_id
1 'polypeptide(L)'
;MRQDVSKMSEAELAKAEKEIARKYIGGVPWMMVVWGLGNFVVWLTLWPLVMTGVMPLWAGFLVACLNMSLAYLPSHEAQHSNIAKEGHPLRWLNELVGHVSTLPVAYPYSILRITHMLHHAHTNDPEKDPDFNNNAPTWYQSVWHTVESYQPGYVDPYAVILQKREGDPIADRALTEAVLYKLGMVLALITLAWSGYALEAFLLWWLPSKIGIAYLKLCLSWAPHVPFAEQGRYRNTRAWRFFGGMGIWNVLTMGMQYHIVHHLHPAIPLFRNGPAYWEMRDILIARGIPNDGL
;
A
#
# COMPACT_ATOMS: atom_id res chain seq x y z
N MET A 1 32.79 1.12 -12.96
CA MET A 1 32.62 1.33 -14.41
C MET A 1 31.15 1.21 -14.71
N ARG A 2 30.47 2.27 -15.21
CA ARG A 2 29.12 2.13 -15.77
C ARG A 2 29.25 1.29 -17.05
N GLN A 3 28.52 0.19 -17.14
CA GLN A 3 28.44 -0.59 -18.37
C GLN A 3 27.74 0.27 -19.44
N ASP A 4 28.27 0.24 -20.66
CA ASP A 4 27.62 0.93 -21.79
C ASP A 4 26.39 0.13 -22.22
N VAL A 5 25.26 0.43 -21.60
CA VAL A 5 23.98 -0.25 -21.84
C VAL A 5 23.47 -0.15 -23.28
N SER A 6 23.97 0.84 -24.05
CA SER A 6 23.52 1.06 -25.44
C SER A 6 23.90 -0.05 -26.42
N LYS A 7 24.86 -0.89 -26.02
CA LYS A 7 25.38 -2.02 -26.83
C LYS A 7 24.89 -3.38 -26.34
N MET A 8 24.10 -3.41 -25.26
CA MET A 8 23.63 -4.66 -24.66
C MET A 8 22.38 -5.17 -25.38
N SER A 9 22.34 -6.47 -25.61
CA SER A 9 21.12 -7.16 -26.05
C SER A 9 20.08 -7.21 -24.93
N GLU A 10 18.81 -7.44 -25.27
CA GLU A 10 17.73 -7.62 -24.29
C GLU A 10 18.03 -8.72 -23.25
N ALA A 11 18.69 -9.80 -23.66
CA ALA A 11 19.08 -10.88 -22.76
C ALA A 11 20.15 -10.44 -21.74
N GLU A 12 21.13 -9.64 -22.19
CA GLU A 12 22.17 -9.07 -21.33
C GLU A 12 21.59 -8.03 -20.36
N LEU A 13 20.70 -7.15 -20.83
CA LEU A 13 19.97 -6.19 -19.99
C LEU A 13 19.17 -6.93 -18.91
N ALA A 14 18.40 -7.95 -19.30
CA ALA A 14 17.60 -8.75 -18.37
C ALA A 14 18.44 -9.50 -17.34
N LYS A 15 19.63 -10.00 -17.74
CA LYS A 15 20.57 -10.65 -16.82
C LYS A 15 21.15 -9.65 -15.83
N ALA A 16 21.64 -8.51 -16.30
CA ALA A 16 22.22 -7.45 -15.46
C ALA A 16 21.17 -6.90 -14.45
N GLU A 17 19.93 -6.64 -14.89
CA GLU A 17 18.82 -6.23 -14.03
C GLU A 17 18.58 -7.23 -12.89
N LYS A 18 18.50 -8.53 -13.22
CA LYS A 18 18.31 -9.59 -12.21
C LYS A 18 19.48 -9.70 -11.23
N GLU A 19 20.71 -9.52 -11.70
CA GLU A 19 21.89 -9.53 -10.85
C GLU A 19 21.90 -8.37 -9.86
N ILE A 20 21.49 -7.17 -10.30
CA ILE A 20 21.34 -6.02 -9.41
C ILE A 20 20.20 -6.29 -8.42
N ALA A 21 19.02 -6.70 -8.89
CA ALA A 21 17.87 -6.95 -8.03
C ALA A 21 18.18 -7.94 -6.90
N ARG A 22 18.93 -9.01 -7.18
CA ARG A 22 19.35 -10.01 -6.18
C ARG A 22 20.14 -9.43 -5.02
N LYS A 23 20.87 -8.34 -5.20
CA LYS A 23 21.63 -7.68 -4.12
C LYS A 23 20.72 -7.06 -3.06
N TYR A 24 19.50 -6.70 -3.46
CA TYR A 24 18.53 -6.00 -2.61
C TYR A 24 17.46 -6.94 -2.03
N ILE A 25 17.38 -8.19 -2.51
CA ILE A 25 16.43 -9.19 -2.02
C ILE A 25 16.98 -9.89 -0.78
N GLY A 26 16.10 -10.20 0.17
CA GLY A 26 16.39 -11.04 1.33
C GLY A 26 16.64 -10.27 2.62
N GLY A 27 16.74 -11.04 3.70
CA GLY A 27 16.73 -10.56 5.07
C GLY A 27 15.32 -10.08 5.49
N VAL A 28 15.05 -10.13 6.80
CA VAL A 28 13.81 -9.60 7.35
C VAL A 28 13.86 -8.07 7.30
N PRO A 29 12.86 -7.38 6.72
CA PRO A 29 12.79 -5.92 6.69
C PRO A 29 12.36 -5.37 8.07
N TRP A 30 13.24 -5.46 9.06
CA TRP A 30 12.94 -5.09 10.44
C TRP A 30 12.40 -3.66 10.59
N MET A 31 12.81 -2.75 9.72
CA MET A 31 12.27 -1.39 9.71
C MET A 31 10.75 -1.40 9.50
N MET A 32 10.25 -2.23 8.58
CA MET A 32 8.82 -2.36 8.31
C MET A 32 8.07 -3.07 9.45
N VAL A 33 8.71 -4.04 10.10
CA VAL A 33 8.15 -4.69 11.30
C VAL A 33 7.98 -3.69 12.44
N VAL A 34 9.06 -2.95 12.77
CA VAL A 34 9.04 -1.93 13.82
C VAL A 34 8.05 -0.81 13.48
N TRP A 35 8.02 -0.38 12.22
CA TRP A 35 7.07 0.62 11.77
C TRP A 35 5.62 0.14 11.93
N GLY A 36 5.27 -1.06 11.43
CA GLY A 36 3.90 -1.57 11.51
C GLY A 36 3.40 -1.72 12.94
N LEU A 37 4.19 -2.38 13.79
CA LEU A 37 3.85 -2.58 15.20
C LEU A 37 3.86 -1.26 15.99
N GLY A 38 4.86 -0.41 15.75
CA GLY A 38 4.98 0.89 16.42
C GLY A 38 3.84 1.84 16.04
N ASN A 39 3.47 1.89 14.74
CA ASN A 39 2.35 2.69 14.26
C ASN A 39 1.02 2.25 14.89
N PHE A 40 0.81 0.94 15.03
CA PHE A 40 -0.35 0.40 15.71
C PHE A 40 -0.37 0.75 17.22
N VAL A 41 0.78 0.66 17.90
CA VAL A 41 0.90 1.07 19.30
C VAL A 41 0.61 2.56 19.47
N VAL A 42 1.13 3.42 18.58
CA VAL A 42 0.81 4.85 18.58
C VAL A 42 -0.69 5.07 18.49
N TRP A 43 -1.38 4.41 17.53
CA TRP A 43 -2.83 4.54 17.40
C TRP A 43 -3.58 4.10 18.67
N LEU A 44 -3.20 2.99 19.28
CA LEU A 44 -3.79 2.54 20.54
C LEU A 44 -3.57 3.53 21.68
N THR A 45 -2.38 4.15 21.74
CA THR A 45 -1.98 5.08 22.80
C THR A 45 -2.72 6.43 22.68
N LEU A 46 -3.15 6.83 21.48
CA LEU A 46 -3.94 8.06 21.29
C LEU A 46 -5.21 8.06 22.12
N TRP A 47 -5.87 6.91 22.26
CA TRP A 47 -7.15 6.81 22.96
C TRP A 47 -7.04 7.22 24.43
N PRO A 48 -6.24 6.59 25.30
CA PRO A 48 -6.10 7.02 26.67
C PRO A 48 -5.54 8.45 26.80
N LEU A 49 -4.62 8.87 25.94
CA LEU A 49 -4.06 10.23 26.01
C LEU A 49 -5.12 11.30 25.78
N VAL A 50 -6.02 11.09 24.82
CA VAL A 50 -7.08 12.04 24.53
C VAL A 50 -8.22 11.93 25.54
N MET A 51 -8.65 10.72 25.89
CA MET A 51 -9.77 10.49 26.81
C MET A 51 -9.46 10.98 28.24
N THR A 52 -8.20 10.99 28.65
CA THR A 52 -7.76 11.53 29.95
C THR A 52 -7.41 13.02 29.91
N GLY A 53 -7.50 13.68 28.74
CA GLY A 53 -7.19 15.10 28.58
C GLY A 53 -5.69 15.44 28.56
N VAL A 54 -4.79 14.43 28.57
CA VAL A 54 -3.34 14.65 28.44
C VAL A 54 -2.98 15.21 27.07
N MET A 55 -3.72 14.78 26.03
CA MET A 55 -3.56 15.30 24.66
C MET A 55 -4.89 15.94 24.23
N PRO A 56 -4.87 17.18 23.70
CA PRO A 56 -6.08 17.80 23.20
C PRO A 56 -6.55 17.05 21.93
N LEU A 57 -7.86 16.92 21.76
CA LEU A 57 -8.48 16.11 20.70
C LEU A 57 -8.02 16.50 19.28
N TRP A 58 -7.82 17.81 19.01
CA TRP A 58 -7.32 18.28 17.71
C TRP A 58 -5.91 17.75 17.41
N ALA A 59 -5.03 17.68 18.41
CA ALA A 59 -3.70 17.12 18.24
C ALA A 59 -3.77 15.59 18.02
N GLY A 60 -4.62 14.91 18.78
CA GLY A 60 -4.92 13.49 18.55
C GLY A 60 -5.42 13.21 17.14
N PHE A 61 -6.30 14.05 16.60
CA PHE A 61 -6.80 13.96 15.22
C PHE A 61 -5.67 14.07 14.18
N LEU A 62 -4.78 15.06 14.31
CA LEU A 62 -3.65 15.22 13.38
C LEU A 62 -2.71 14.02 13.41
N VAL A 63 -2.40 13.52 14.61
CA VAL A 63 -1.58 12.32 14.77
C VAL A 63 -2.29 11.09 14.18
N ALA A 64 -3.60 10.94 14.39
CA ALA A 64 -4.38 9.85 13.82
C ALA A 64 -4.38 9.88 12.28
N CYS A 65 -4.53 11.07 11.66
CA CYS A 65 -4.45 11.23 10.21
C CYS A 65 -3.10 10.79 9.66
N LEU A 66 -2.00 11.23 10.28
CA LEU A 66 -0.66 10.82 9.88
C LEU A 66 -0.46 9.32 10.08
N ASN A 67 -0.85 8.79 11.24
CA ASN A 67 -0.75 7.39 11.58
C ASN A 67 -1.46 6.50 10.55
N MET A 68 -2.68 6.84 10.16
CA MET A 68 -3.45 6.07 9.18
C MET A 68 -2.92 6.21 7.76
N SER A 69 -2.38 7.37 7.39
CA SER A 69 -1.71 7.56 6.10
C SER A 69 -0.45 6.69 5.97
N LEU A 70 0.20 6.36 7.07
CA LEU A 70 1.42 5.56 7.12
C LEU A 70 1.17 4.08 7.48
N ALA A 71 -0.09 3.65 7.66
CA ALA A 71 -0.42 2.33 8.17
C ALA A 71 -0.19 1.18 7.16
N TYR A 72 -0.37 1.43 5.87
CA TYR A 72 -0.49 0.38 4.86
C TYR A 72 0.82 -0.31 4.49
N LEU A 73 1.95 0.42 4.41
CA LEU A 73 3.19 -0.12 3.85
C LEU A 73 3.75 -1.36 4.55
N PRO A 74 3.74 -1.46 5.89
CA PRO A 74 4.17 -2.68 6.54
C PRO A 74 3.28 -3.88 6.20
N SER A 75 1.96 -3.66 6.05
CA SER A 75 1.04 -4.68 5.56
C SER A 75 1.34 -5.06 4.11
N HIS A 76 1.68 -4.10 3.26
CA HIS A 76 2.06 -4.34 1.87
C HIS A 76 3.33 -5.23 1.76
N GLU A 77 4.34 -5.01 2.60
CA GLU A 77 5.49 -5.93 2.71
C GLU A 77 5.07 -7.35 3.11
N ALA A 78 4.11 -7.45 4.02
CA ALA A 78 3.57 -8.74 4.44
C ALA A 78 2.76 -9.41 3.32
N GLN A 79 2.04 -8.66 2.49
CA GLN A 79 1.29 -9.17 1.32
C GLN A 79 2.23 -9.87 0.33
N HIS A 80 3.43 -9.34 0.12
CA HIS A 80 4.47 -9.96 -0.69
C HIS A 80 5.27 -11.06 0.03
N SER A 81 4.96 -11.34 1.29
CA SER A 81 5.72 -12.27 2.13
C SER A 81 7.21 -11.88 2.27
N ASN A 82 7.53 -10.59 2.19
CA ASN A 82 8.89 -10.07 2.31
C ASN A 82 9.40 -10.09 3.74
N ILE A 83 8.51 -10.05 4.76
CA ILE A 83 8.89 -10.20 6.17
C ILE A 83 9.29 -11.65 6.44
N ALA A 84 8.45 -12.60 6.03
CA ALA A 84 8.77 -14.02 6.12
C ALA A 84 7.93 -14.83 5.12
N LYS A 85 8.60 -15.68 4.34
CA LYS A 85 7.99 -16.63 3.40
C LYS A 85 7.33 -17.78 4.14
N GLU A 86 6.53 -18.55 3.43
CA GLU A 86 6.01 -19.82 3.94
C GLU A 86 7.15 -20.77 4.34
N GLY A 87 6.97 -21.49 5.46
CA GLY A 87 8.00 -22.34 6.05
C GLY A 87 9.07 -21.62 6.88
N HIS A 88 9.11 -20.30 6.87
CA HIS A 88 10.05 -19.55 7.71
C HIS A 88 9.57 -19.46 9.17
N PRO A 89 10.45 -19.60 10.19
CA PRO A 89 10.05 -19.54 11.60
C PRO A 89 9.32 -18.27 12.02
N LEU A 90 9.57 -17.15 11.33
CA LEU A 90 8.91 -15.86 11.57
C LEU A 90 7.66 -15.64 10.70
N ARG A 91 7.08 -16.69 10.12
CA ARG A 91 5.85 -16.55 9.31
C ARG A 91 4.71 -15.92 10.09
N TRP A 92 4.57 -16.27 11.37
CA TRP A 92 3.60 -15.65 12.27
C TRP A 92 3.76 -14.12 12.38
N LEU A 93 5.01 -13.62 12.33
CA LEU A 93 5.30 -12.18 12.39
C LEU A 93 4.86 -11.47 11.09
N ASN A 94 5.00 -12.14 9.94
CA ASN A 94 4.49 -11.63 8.66
C ASN A 94 2.97 -11.42 8.73
N GLU A 95 2.23 -12.43 9.22
CA GLU A 95 0.78 -12.36 9.37
C GLU A 95 0.38 -11.31 10.41
N LEU A 96 1.06 -11.27 11.56
CA LEU A 96 0.80 -10.28 12.59
C LEU A 96 0.94 -8.86 12.06
N VAL A 97 2.07 -8.53 11.42
CA VAL A 97 2.30 -7.20 10.85
C VAL A 97 1.28 -6.89 9.76
N GLY A 98 0.97 -7.87 8.91
CA GLY A 98 -0.05 -7.74 7.86
C GLY A 98 -1.39 -7.28 8.41
N HIS A 99 -1.89 -7.95 9.44
CA HIS A 99 -3.19 -7.65 10.05
C HIS A 99 -3.19 -6.39 10.89
N VAL A 100 -2.24 -6.23 11.84
CA VAL A 100 -2.30 -5.11 12.78
C VAL A 100 -2.04 -3.77 12.12
N SER A 101 -1.22 -3.74 11.06
CA SER A 101 -0.91 -2.48 10.37
C SER A 101 -2.13 -1.86 9.70
N THR A 102 -3.04 -2.67 9.16
CA THR A 102 -4.24 -2.17 8.47
C THR A 102 -5.47 -2.04 9.37
N LEU A 103 -5.36 -2.46 10.63
CA LEU A 103 -6.45 -2.38 11.59
C LEU A 103 -6.95 -0.94 11.81
N PRO A 104 -6.08 0.08 11.97
CA PRO A 104 -6.53 1.47 12.11
C PRO A 104 -7.29 2.00 10.89
N VAL A 105 -6.87 1.65 9.67
CA VAL A 105 -7.55 2.07 8.44
C VAL A 105 -8.78 1.24 8.10
N ALA A 106 -9.11 0.28 8.96
CA ALA A 106 -10.27 -0.60 8.80
C ALA A 106 -10.31 -1.37 7.46
N TYR A 107 -9.16 -1.86 7.02
CA TYR A 107 -9.04 -2.63 5.79
C TYR A 107 -8.48 -4.05 6.06
N PRO A 108 -9.23 -5.11 5.76
CA PRO A 108 -8.82 -6.48 6.06
C PRO A 108 -7.60 -6.92 5.25
N TYR A 109 -6.59 -7.44 5.93
CA TYR A 109 -5.33 -7.87 5.31
C TYR A 109 -5.50 -8.95 4.25
N SER A 110 -6.36 -9.95 4.48
CA SER A 110 -6.55 -11.06 3.55
C SER A 110 -7.12 -10.60 2.21
N ILE A 111 -8.08 -9.67 2.21
CA ILE A 111 -8.59 -9.05 0.97
C ILE A 111 -7.48 -8.29 0.27
N LEU A 112 -6.78 -7.43 1.00
CA LEU A 112 -5.69 -6.62 0.44
C LEU A 112 -4.62 -7.50 -0.21
N ARG A 113 -4.22 -8.60 0.44
CA ARG A 113 -3.23 -9.53 -0.11
C ARG A 113 -3.69 -10.14 -1.43
N ILE A 114 -4.92 -10.62 -1.51
CA ILE A 114 -5.45 -11.26 -2.74
C ILE A 114 -5.56 -10.23 -3.86
N THR A 115 -6.18 -9.08 -3.58
CA THR A 115 -6.40 -8.05 -4.60
C THR A 115 -5.10 -7.43 -5.07
N HIS A 116 -4.13 -7.23 -4.18
CA HIS A 116 -2.82 -6.71 -4.54
C HIS A 116 -2.02 -7.69 -5.42
N MET A 117 -2.08 -8.99 -5.16
CA MET A 117 -1.46 -9.99 -6.06
C MET A 117 -2.15 -10.04 -7.43
N LEU A 118 -3.48 -9.84 -7.48
CA LEU A 118 -4.21 -9.71 -8.74
C LEU A 118 -3.83 -8.43 -9.50
N HIS A 119 -3.66 -7.31 -8.77
CA HIS A 119 -3.16 -6.06 -9.33
C HIS A 119 -1.79 -6.25 -10.00
N HIS A 120 -0.83 -6.89 -9.34
CA HIS A 120 0.48 -7.20 -9.94
C HIS A 120 0.39 -8.08 -11.17
N ALA A 121 -0.55 -9.04 -11.17
CA ALA A 121 -0.73 -9.97 -12.29
C ALA A 121 -1.43 -9.32 -13.50
N HIS A 122 -2.25 -8.30 -13.26
CA HIS A 122 -3.14 -7.71 -14.27
C HIS A 122 -3.09 -6.18 -14.31
N THR A 123 -1.99 -5.59 -13.89
CA THR A 123 -1.83 -4.13 -13.77
C THR A 123 -2.37 -3.38 -14.98
N ASN A 124 -3.24 -2.40 -14.75
CA ASN A 124 -3.93 -1.56 -15.74
C ASN A 124 -4.92 -2.30 -16.67
N ASP A 125 -5.28 -3.55 -16.36
CA ASP A 125 -6.35 -4.25 -17.08
C ASP A 125 -7.72 -3.78 -16.52
N PRO A 126 -8.60 -3.17 -17.34
CA PRO A 126 -9.86 -2.59 -16.88
C PRO A 126 -10.84 -3.62 -16.29
N GLU A 127 -10.69 -4.90 -16.63
CA GLU A 127 -11.59 -5.96 -16.17
C GLU A 127 -11.05 -6.80 -15.02
N LYS A 128 -9.72 -6.88 -14.91
CA LYS A 128 -9.05 -7.82 -13.99
C LYS A 128 -8.24 -7.14 -12.90
N ASP A 129 -7.80 -5.90 -13.11
CA ASP A 129 -7.07 -5.14 -12.10
C ASP A 129 -8.03 -4.56 -11.06
N PRO A 130 -7.97 -5.01 -9.79
CA PRO A 130 -8.82 -4.44 -8.74
C PRO A 130 -8.63 -2.93 -8.53
N ASP A 131 -7.43 -2.43 -8.82
CA ASP A 131 -7.05 -1.04 -8.62
C ASP A 131 -7.40 -0.12 -9.80
N PHE A 132 -7.86 -0.67 -10.93
CA PHE A 132 -8.21 0.12 -12.11
C PHE A 132 -9.30 1.16 -11.85
N ASN A 133 -10.14 0.96 -10.83
CA ASN A 133 -11.15 1.94 -10.41
C ASN A 133 -10.55 3.25 -9.84
N ASN A 134 -9.24 3.28 -9.55
CA ASN A 134 -8.55 4.50 -9.16
C ASN A 134 -8.09 5.31 -10.37
N ASN A 135 -8.30 4.79 -11.61
CA ASN A 135 -8.00 5.51 -12.85
C ASN A 135 -8.78 6.83 -12.90
N ALA A 136 -8.05 7.90 -13.07
CA ALA A 136 -8.60 9.24 -13.20
C ALA A 136 -7.61 10.13 -13.97
N PRO A 137 -8.10 11.08 -14.79
CA PRO A 137 -7.24 11.99 -15.54
C PRO A 137 -6.40 12.91 -14.65
N THR A 138 -6.87 13.20 -13.43
CA THR A 138 -6.24 14.14 -12.51
C THR A 138 -6.26 13.63 -11.07
N TRP A 139 -5.33 14.10 -10.25
CA TRP A 139 -5.23 13.72 -8.84
C TRP A 139 -6.51 14.03 -8.03
N TYR A 140 -7.16 15.17 -8.27
CA TYR A 140 -8.37 15.55 -7.54
C TYR A 140 -9.58 14.68 -7.93
N GLN A 141 -9.65 14.19 -9.18
CA GLN A 141 -10.66 13.22 -9.58
C GLN A 141 -10.41 11.86 -8.92
N SER A 142 -9.16 11.40 -8.82
CA SER A 142 -8.82 10.19 -8.07
C SER A 142 -9.24 10.29 -6.60
N VAL A 143 -8.98 11.43 -5.96
CA VAL A 143 -9.46 11.68 -4.59
C VAL A 143 -10.98 11.67 -4.54
N TRP A 144 -11.66 12.29 -5.52
CA TRP A 144 -13.12 12.32 -5.60
C TRP A 144 -13.72 10.92 -5.74
N HIS A 145 -13.18 10.06 -6.61
CA HIS A 145 -13.61 8.66 -6.71
C HIS A 145 -13.49 7.93 -5.37
N THR A 146 -12.46 8.24 -4.58
CA THR A 146 -12.35 7.69 -3.22
C THR A 146 -13.47 8.21 -2.31
N VAL A 147 -13.82 9.49 -2.38
CA VAL A 147 -14.93 10.06 -1.60
C VAL A 147 -16.26 9.44 -2.01
N GLU A 148 -16.49 9.23 -3.31
CA GLU A 148 -17.69 8.53 -3.83
C GLU A 148 -17.80 7.10 -3.28
N SER A 149 -16.67 6.42 -3.07
CA SER A 149 -16.65 5.07 -2.49
C SER A 149 -17.16 5.00 -1.04
N TYR A 150 -17.34 6.13 -0.38
CA TYR A 150 -17.90 6.20 0.99
C TYR A 150 -19.42 6.38 1.01
N GLN A 151 -20.06 6.56 -0.14
CA GLN A 151 -21.50 6.74 -0.23
C GLN A 151 -22.24 5.43 0.06
N PRO A 152 -23.44 5.50 0.67
CA PRO A 152 -24.29 4.33 0.82
C PRO A 152 -24.60 3.70 -0.53
N GLY A 153 -24.53 2.37 -0.61
CA GLY A 153 -24.79 1.62 -1.85
C GLY A 153 -23.58 1.49 -2.78
N TYR A 154 -22.44 2.07 -2.44
CA TYR A 154 -21.21 1.80 -3.22
C TYR A 154 -20.81 0.34 -3.12
N VAL A 155 -20.59 -0.26 -4.29
CA VAL A 155 -20.15 -1.65 -4.38
C VAL A 155 -18.62 -1.68 -4.43
N ASP A 156 -18.00 -2.27 -3.42
CA ASP A 156 -16.54 -2.38 -3.31
C ASP A 156 -15.99 -3.30 -4.41
N PRO A 157 -15.17 -2.79 -5.35
CA PRO A 157 -14.61 -3.60 -6.45
C PRO A 157 -13.81 -4.81 -5.97
N TYR A 158 -13.15 -4.69 -4.82
CA TYR A 158 -12.39 -5.79 -4.23
C TYR A 158 -13.31 -6.93 -3.80
N ALA A 159 -14.46 -6.59 -3.18
CA ALA A 159 -15.45 -7.59 -2.81
C ALA A 159 -16.06 -8.27 -4.05
N VAL A 160 -16.35 -7.50 -5.10
CA VAL A 160 -16.89 -8.06 -6.37
C VAL A 160 -15.93 -9.05 -7.02
N ILE A 161 -14.65 -8.73 -7.08
CA ILE A 161 -13.64 -9.61 -7.66
C ILE A 161 -13.52 -10.92 -6.85
N LEU A 162 -13.58 -10.83 -5.54
CA LEU A 162 -13.54 -12.02 -4.68
C LEU A 162 -14.82 -12.86 -4.78
N GLN A 163 -15.99 -12.23 -4.91
CA GLN A 163 -17.26 -12.94 -5.13
C GLN A 163 -17.27 -13.72 -6.45
N LYS A 164 -16.61 -13.21 -7.50
CA LYS A 164 -16.43 -13.95 -8.76
C LYS A 164 -15.60 -15.24 -8.61
N ARG A 165 -14.91 -15.41 -7.48
CA ARG A 165 -14.15 -16.61 -7.11
C ARG A 165 -14.92 -17.51 -6.13
N GLU A 166 -16.26 -17.55 -6.25
CA GLU A 166 -17.13 -18.41 -5.44
C GLU A 166 -16.63 -19.85 -5.43
N GLY A 167 -16.56 -20.45 -4.25
CA GLY A 167 -16.01 -21.81 -4.06
C GLY A 167 -14.48 -21.87 -3.91
N ASP A 168 -13.76 -20.74 -3.99
CA ASP A 168 -12.36 -20.66 -3.60
C ASP A 168 -12.29 -20.43 -2.07
N PRO A 169 -11.81 -21.42 -1.28
CA PRO A 169 -11.79 -21.32 0.19
C PRO A 169 -10.98 -20.13 0.70
N ILE A 170 -10.00 -19.66 -0.08
CA ILE A 170 -9.16 -18.51 0.29
C ILE A 170 -9.95 -17.22 0.12
N ALA A 171 -10.70 -17.09 -0.97
CA ALA A 171 -11.56 -15.93 -1.22
C ALA A 171 -12.73 -15.86 -0.21
N ASP A 172 -13.38 -16.99 0.06
CA ASP A 172 -14.50 -17.09 1.01
C ASP A 172 -14.05 -16.73 2.43
N ARG A 173 -12.87 -17.22 2.84
CA ARG A 173 -12.28 -16.85 4.14
C ARG A 173 -11.95 -15.34 4.21
N ALA A 174 -11.40 -14.76 3.16
CA ALA A 174 -11.08 -13.35 3.13
C ALA A 174 -12.33 -12.46 3.19
N LEU A 175 -13.40 -12.85 2.51
CA LEU A 175 -14.69 -12.17 2.58
C LEU A 175 -15.30 -12.28 3.98
N THR A 176 -15.26 -13.47 4.59
CA THR A 176 -15.72 -13.67 5.96
C THR A 176 -14.95 -12.80 6.95
N GLU A 177 -13.62 -12.77 6.85
CA GLU A 177 -12.75 -11.90 7.66
C GLU A 177 -13.15 -10.43 7.49
N ALA A 178 -13.41 -9.98 6.26
CA ALA A 178 -13.81 -8.61 5.98
C ALA A 178 -15.15 -8.23 6.63
N VAL A 179 -16.12 -9.15 6.59
CA VAL A 179 -17.42 -8.93 7.24
C VAL A 179 -17.26 -8.83 8.75
N LEU A 180 -16.54 -9.77 9.36
CA LEU A 180 -16.29 -9.76 10.81
C LEU A 180 -15.52 -8.53 11.25
N TYR A 181 -14.56 -8.10 10.45
CA TYR A 181 -13.75 -6.92 10.70
C TYR A 181 -14.59 -5.63 10.66
N LYS A 182 -15.38 -5.43 9.60
CA LYS A 182 -16.27 -4.29 9.46
C LYS A 182 -17.33 -4.28 10.56
N LEU A 183 -17.90 -5.42 10.90
CA LEU A 183 -18.86 -5.55 12.01
C LEU A 183 -18.21 -5.16 13.33
N GLY A 184 -17.03 -5.68 13.64
CA GLY A 184 -16.27 -5.34 14.84
C GLY A 184 -15.98 -3.83 14.94
N MET A 185 -15.56 -3.20 13.83
CA MET A 185 -15.37 -1.75 13.78
C MET A 185 -16.65 -0.97 14.06
N VAL A 186 -17.76 -1.34 13.42
CA VAL A 186 -19.05 -0.67 13.61
C VAL A 186 -19.51 -0.81 15.06
N LEU A 187 -19.42 -2.01 15.62
CA LEU A 187 -19.76 -2.26 17.02
C LEU A 187 -18.88 -1.44 17.98
N ALA A 188 -17.57 -1.35 17.74
CA ALA A 188 -16.66 -0.56 18.54
C ALA A 188 -17.01 0.94 18.48
N LEU A 189 -17.27 1.48 17.27
CA LEU A 189 -17.68 2.88 17.09
C LEU A 189 -19.02 3.19 17.80
N ILE A 190 -19.99 2.30 17.69
CA ILE A 190 -21.28 2.45 18.39
C ILE A 190 -21.09 2.41 19.90
N THR A 191 -20.26 1.47 20.40
CA THR A 191 -19.99 1.36 21.85
C THR A 191 -19.29 2.62 22.37
N LEU A 192 -18.29 3.14 21.67
CA LEU A 192 -17.63 4.40 22.02
C LEU A 192 -18.61 5.57 22.03
N ALA A 193 -19.43 5.69 20.99
CA ALA A 193 -20.44 6.76 20.90
C ALA A 193 -21.46 6.69 22.03
N TRP A 194 -21.96 5.49 22.34
CA TRP A 194 -22.90 5.26 23.44
C TRP A 194 -22.29 5.57 24.82
N SER A 195 -20.98 5.34 24.95
CA SER A 195 -20.22 5.64 26.17
C SER A 195 -19.84 7.13 26.34
N GLY A 196 -20.30 8.00 25.43
CA GLY A 196 -20.05 9.45 25.48
C GLY A 196 -18.81 9.91 24.70
N TYR A 197 -18.13 9.00 23.97
CA TYR A 197 -16.91 9.28 23.19
C TYR A 197 -17.18 9.33 21.67
N ALA A 198 -18.34 9.84 21.26
CA ALA A 198 -18.73 9.90 19.84
C ALA A 198 -17.77 10.76 19.00
N LEU A 199 -17.34 11.91 19.57
CA LEU A 199 -16.45 12.83 18.87
C LEU A 199 -15.03 12.26 18.75
N GLU A 200 -14.54 11.60 19.79
CA GLU A 200 -13.27 10.89 19.80
C GLU A 200 -13.29 9.73 18.79
N ALA A 201 -14.37 8.93 18.76
CA ALA A 201 -14.54 7.84 17.79
C ALA A 201 -14.51 8.38 16.36
N PHE A 202 -15.16 9.50 16.11
CA PHE A 202 -15.17 10.16 14.81
C PHE A 202 -13.79 10.72 14.43
N LEU A 203 -13.11 11.45 15.34
CA LEU A 203 -11.86 12.16 15.05
C LEU A 203 -10.59 11.34 15.24
N LEU A 204 -10.61 10.26 16.03
CA LEU A 204 -9.43 9.41 16.22
C LEU A 204 -9.47 8.14 15.35
N TRP A 205 -10.62 7.79 14.78
CA TRP A 205 -10.72 6.58 13.97
C TRP A 205 -11.46 6.79 12.65
N TRP A 206 -12.76 7.10 12.68
CA TRP A 206 -13.55 7.08 11.46
C TRP A 206 -13.06 8.07 10.40
N LEU A 207 -12.95 9.35 10.70
CA LEU A 207 -12.50 10.37 9.73
C LEU A 207 -11.03 10.20 9.33
N PRO A 208 -10.07 9.97 10.25
CA PRO A 208 -8.69 9.68 9.87
C PRO A 208 -8.54 8.46 8.96
N SER A 209 -9.33 7.39 9.16
CA SER A 209 -9.29 6.23 8.27
C SER A 209 -9.69 6.58 6.84
N LYS A 210 -10.68 7.47 6.66
CA LYS A 210 -11.11 7.93 5.33
C LYS A 210 -10.05 8.82 4.65
N ILE A 211 -9.45 9.71 5.42
CA ILE A 211 -8.34 10.56 4.95
C ILE A 211 -7.13 9.69 4.57
N GLY A 212 -6.77 8.73 5.44
CA GLY A 212 -5.68 7.80 5.20
C GLY A 212 -5.88 6.97 3.94
N ILE A 213 -7.07 6.40 3.73
CA ILE A 213 -7.40 5.64 2.51
C ILE A 213 -7.31 6.52 1.26
N ALA A 214 -7.82 7.75 1.31
CA ALA A 214 -7.72 8.67 0.17
C ALA A 214 -6.25 8.99 -0.18
N TYR A 215 -5.43 9.23 0.83
CA TYR A 215 -4.00 9.43 0.65
C TYR A 215 -3.30 8.18 0.08
N LEU A 216 -3.61 7.01 0.61
CA LEU A 216 -3.05 5.73 0.14
C LEU A 216 -3.41 5.47 -1.33
N LYS A 217 -4.67 5.63 -1.69
CA LYS A 217 -5.11 5.46 -3.09
C LYS A 217 -4.44 6.45 -4.03
N LEU A 218 -4.31 7.71 -3.62
CA LEU A 218 -3.62 8.73 -4.41
C LEU A 218 -2.13 8.39 -4.63
N CYS A 219 -1.41 8.06 -3.57
CA CYS A 219 0.05 7.90 -3.62
C CYS A 219 0.49 6.51 -4.10
N LEU A 220 -0.26 5.45 -3.78
CA LEU A 220 0.13 4.06 -4.05
C LEU A 220 -0.51 3.51 -5.31
N SER A 221 -1.77 3.89 -5.59
CA SER A 221 -2.49 3.35 -6.74
C SER A 221 -2.52 4.34 -7.91
N TRP A 222 -2.94 5.59 -7.71
CA TRP A 222 -3.09 6.54 -8.82
C TRP A 222 -1.73 7.06 -9.34
N ALA A 223 -0.92 7.66 -8.50
CA ALA A 223 0.28 8.39 -8.93
C ALA A 223 1.31 7.51 -9.66
N PRO A 224 1.58 6.26 -9.25
CA PRO A 224 2.52 5.39 -9.95
C PRO A 224 1.98 4.81 -11.26
N HIS A 225 0.65 4.78 -11.46
CA HIS A 225 0.00 4.09 -12.58
C HIS A 225 -0.58 5.02 -13.64
N VAL A 226 -0.83 6.30 -13.31
CA VAL A 226 -1.39 7.24 -14.30
C VAL A 226 -0.46 7.33 -15.53
N PRO A 227 -0.98 7.27 -16.76
CA PRO A 227 -2.39 7.34 -17.17
C PRO A 227 -3.16 6.00 -17.27
N PHE A 228 -2.69 4.90 -16.69
CA PHE A 228 -3.32 3.56 -16.71
C PHE A 228 -3.51 2.98 -18.12
N ALA A 229 -2.67 3.39 -19.07
CA ALA A 229 -2.88 3.11 -20.49
C ALA A 229 -2.19 1.83 -20.97
N GLU A 230 -1.10 1.42 -20.33
CA GLU A 230 -0.28 0.32 -20.81
C GLU A 230 -0.23 -0.82 -19.78
N GLN A 231 -0.22 -2.07 -20.28
CA GLN A 231 -0.15 -3.29 -19.48
C GLN A 231 1.22 -3.97 -19.55
N GLY A 232 2.12 -3.47 -20.40
CA GLY A 232 3.46 -4.04 -20.58
C GLY A 232 4.30 -3.97 -19.31
N ARG A 233 4.99 -5.06 -18.98
CA ARG A 233 5.78 -5.21 -17.73
C ARG A 233 6.68 -4.01 -17.39
N TYR A 234 7.25 -3.34 -18.37
CA TYR A 234 8.12 -2.17 -18.17
C TYR A 234 7.38 -0.84 -18.35
N ARG A 235 6.07 -0.85 -18.57
CA ARG A 235 5.28 0.33 -18.91
C ARG A 235 3.99 0.47 -18.12
N ASN A 236 3.63 -0.55 -17.34
CA ASN A 236 2.40 -0.55 -16.55
C ASN A 236 2.50 0.30 -15.27
N THR A 237 3.70 0.72 -14.90
CA THR A 237 3.99 1.68 -13.82
C THR A 237 5.15 2.57 -14.24
N ARG A 238 5.50 3.54 -13.41
CA ARG A 238 6.56 4.50 -13.70
C ARG A 238 7.47 4.76 -12.50
N ALA A 239 8.65 5.32 -12.79
CA ALA A 239 9.40 6.11 -11.83
C ALA A 239 8.96 7.57 -11.97
N TRP A 240 8.66 8.27 -10.86
CA TRP A 240 8.15 9.63 -10.90
C TRP A 240 8.69 10.48 -9.76
N ARG A 241 8.83 11.77 -10.02
CA ARG A 241 9.32 12.72 -9.04
C ARG A 241 8.17 13.52 -8.44
N PHE A 242 8.11 13.56 -7.12
CA PHE A 242 7.15 14.35 -6.39
C PHE A 242 7.81 15.63 -5.88
N PHE A 243 7.32 16.77 -6.32
CA PHE A 243 7.84 18.11 -5.98
C PHE A 243 9.37 18.27 -6.11
N GLY A 244 9.98 17.65 -7.08
CA GLY A 244 11.39 17.86 -7.44
C GLY A 244 12.43 17.34 -6.45
N GLY A 245 12.03 16.81 -5.29
CA GLY A 245 12.95 16.39 -4.24
C GLY A 245 12.87 14.91 -3.90
N MET A 246 13.97 14.41 -3.32
CA MET A 246 14.04 13.02 -2.79
C MET A 246 13.72 13.01 -1.29
N GLY A 247 14.35 13.73 -0.49
CA GLY A 247 14.29 13.87 0.97
C GLY A 247 12.97 13.44 1.63
N ILE A 248 12.33 14.38 2.31
CA ILE A 248 11.06 14.14 3.01
C ILE A 248 9.93 13.67 2.09
N TRP A 249 9.94 14.07 0.81
CA TRP A 249 8.95 13.66 -0.17
C TRP A 249 9.00 12.17 -0.45
N ASN A 250 10.19 11.56 -0.40
CA ASN A 250 10.31 10.12 -0.53
C ASN A 250 9.67 9.38 0.67
N VAL A 251 9.79 9.95 1.87
CA VAL A 251 9.11 9.41 3.07
C VAL A 251 7.60 9.57 2.94
N LEU A 252 7.11 10.76 2.56
CA LEU A 252 5.68 11.03 2.40
C LEU A 252 5.05 10.19 1.30
N THR A 253 5.71 10.00 0.17
CA THR A 253 5.24 9.08 -0.88
C THR A 253 5.57 7.62 -0.59
N MET A 254 6.17 7.35 0.56
CA MET A 254 6.50 6.01 1.03
C MET A 254 7.39 5.23 0.05
N GLY A 255 8.31 5.92 -0.64
CA GLY A 255 9.18 5.32 -1.66
C GLY A 255 8.48 4.96 -2.98
N MET A 256 7.20 5.28 -3.14
CA MET A 256 6.43 4.95 -4.34
C MET A 256 6.88 5.68 -5.60
N GLN A 257 7.80 6.65 -5.48
CA GLN A 257 8.51 7.23 -6.62
C GLN A 257 9.26 6.18 -7.46
N TYR A 258 9.58 5.03 -6.85
CA TYR A 258 10.29 3.91 -7.48
C TYR A 258 9.38 2.70 -7.72
N HIS A 259 8.09 2.92 -7.91
CA HIS A 259 7.09 1.86 -7.97
C HIS A 259 7.31 0.87 -9.12
N ILE A 260 7.94 1.30 -10.21
CA ILE A 260 8.36 0.41 -11.29
C ILE A 260 9.29 -0.71 -10.79
N VAL A 261 10.21 -0.42 -9.86
CA VAL A 261 11.11 -1.44 -9.28
C VAL A 261 10.31 -2.45 -8.48
N HIS A 262 9.30 -1.97 -7.73
CA HIS A 262 8.42 -2.82 -6.97
C HIS A 262 7.63 -3.79 -7.89
N HIS A 263 7.06 -3.31 -8.99
CA HIS A 263 6.35 -4.17 -9.95
C HIS A 263 7.28 -5.17 -10.66
N LEU A 264 8.49 -4.75 -10.99
CA LEU A 264 9.46 -5.64 -11.65
C LEU A 264 10.06 -6.70 -10.69
N HIS A 265 10.29 -6.31 -9.45
CA HIS A 265 10.99 -7.10 -8.42
C HIS A 265 10.32 -6.98 -7.04
N PRO A 266 9.09 -7.47 -6.86
CA PRO A 266 8.31 -7.29 -5.63
C PRO A 266 8.94 -7.94 -4.38
N ALA A 267 9.93 -8.80 -4.57
CA ALA A 267 10.72 -9.38 -3.47
C ALA A 267 11.80 -8.44 -2.90
N ILE A 268 12.00 -7.27 -3.50
CA ILE A 268 12.86 -6.22 -2.93
C ILE A 268 12.01 -5.47 -1.89
N PRO A 269 12.44 -5.39 -0.61
CA PRO A 269 11.75 -4.59 0.39
C PRO A 269 11.61 -3.13 -0.06
N LEU A 270 10.45 -2.51 0.18
CA LEU A 270 10.09 -1.19 -0.35
C LEU A 270 11.15 -0.10 -0.09
N PHE A 271 11.73 -0.09 1.10
CA PHE A 271 12.76 0.89 1.45
C PHE A 271 14.07 0.72 0.67
N ARG A 272 14.27 -0.40 -0.03
CA ARG A 272 15.41 -0.68 -0.91
C ARG A 272 15.11 -0.37 -2.38
N ASN A 273 13.87 -0.06 -2.75
CA ASN A 273 13.51 0.24 -4.14
C ASN A 273 14.26 1.46 -4.69
N GLY A 274 14.46 2.49 -3.87
CA GLY A 274 15.25 3.67 -4.27
C GLY A 274 16.70 3.32 -4.62
N PRO A 275 17.50 2.76 -3.71
CA PRO A 275 18.85 2.31 -4.02
C PRO A 275 18.93 1.35 -5.21
N ALA A 276 18.01 0.38 -5.31
CA ALA A 276 17.92 -0.55 -6.42
C ALA A 276 17.63 0.16 -7.74
N TYR A 277 16.70 1.12 -7.75
CA TYR A 277 16.39 1.93 -8.93
C TYR A 277 17.64 2.66 -9.45
N TRP A 278 18.36 3.35 -8.58
CA TRP A 278 19.51 4.14 -8.99
C TRP A 278 20.66 3.26 -9.51
N GLU A 279 20.81 2.03 -9.03
CA GLU A 279 21.82 1.09 -9.55
C GLU A 279 21.41 0.50 -10.91
N MET A 280 20.12 0.23 -11.15
CA MET A 280 19.63 -0.35 -12.41
C MET A 280 19.04 0.66 -13.39
N ARG A 281 19.05 1.96 -13.07
CA ARG A 281 18.33 3.02 -13.80
C ARG A 281 18.62 3.01 -15.30
N ASP A 282 19.90 2.98 -15.70
CA ASP A 282 20.28 3.04 -17.11
C ASP A 282 19.77 1.81 -17.87
N ILE A 283 19.73 0.63 -17.22
CA ILE A 283 19.15 -0.60 -17.77
C ILE A 283 17.64 -0.46 -17.93
N LEU A 284 16.96 0.05 -16.91
CA LEU A 284 15.50 0.23 -16.94
C LEU A 284 15.09 1.21 -18.03
N ILE A 285 15.82 2.33 -18.18
CA ILE A 285 15.58 3.32 -19.25
C ILE A 285 15.81 2.67 -20.63
N ALA A 286 16.89 1.90 -20.82
CA ALA A 286 17.12 1.17 -22.06
C ALA A 286 15.99 0.18 -22.40
N ARG A 287 15.29 -0.34 -21.38
CA ARG A 287 14.12 -1.22 -21.52
C ARG A 287 12.78 -0.46 -21.64
N GLY A 288 12.83 0.86 -21.69
CA GLY A 288 11.70 1.72 -22.06
C GLY A 288 10.71 2.01 -20.92
N ILE A 289 11.18 2.06 -19.66
CA ILE A 289 10.31 2.49 -18.55
C ILE A 289 9.86 3.95 -18.72
N PRO A 290 8.63 4.29 -18.32
CA PRO A 290 8.25 5.68 -18.12
C PRO A 290 9.05 6.29 -16.97
N ASN A 291 9.65 7.44 -17.21
CA ASN A 291 10.54 8.10 -16.26
C ASN A 291 10.28 9.61 -16.25
N ASP A 292 9.56 10.08 -15.25
CA ASP A 292 9.17 11.48 -15.10
C ASP A 292 10.21 12.26 -14.26
N GLY A 293 11.43 12.35 -14.79
CA GLY A 293 12.49 13.18 -14.21
C GLY A 293 13.28 12.53 -13.05
N LEU A 294 13.21 11.21 -12.92
CA LEU A 294 14.07 10.40 -12.03
C LEU A 294 15.21 9.73 -12.79
#